data_c18fb61158963b79b546e04c9a162fbf
#
_entry.id   c18fb61158963b79b546e04c9a162fbf
#
_cell.length_a   1.000
_cell.length_b   1.000
_cell.length_c   1.000
_cell.angle_alpha   90.00
_cell.angle_beta   90.00
_cell.angle_gamma   90.00
#
_symmetry.space_group_name_H-M   'P 1'
#
loop_
_entity.id
_entity.type
_entity.pdbx_description
1 polymer ?
#
loop_
_entity_poly.entity_id
_entity_poly.type
_entity_poly.pdbx_seq_one_letter_code
_entity_poly.pdbx_strand_id
1 'polypeptide(L)'
;SGVPSLRLLASVRGDFLTRAAALPQLGPFINPAVYLLTPLTRDGMREAIVGPAAMQSVHFESEGLVDELIQAGVEGSLPLLQFALAELWEARQTGSKVITAADLERIGRLPGALARHAGNVIAGLPPSQRIAVRRLLMRLVTIEDTRASLPLEELVSGDPAREAALEALVRGRLVVAR
;
A
#
# COMPACT_ATOMS: atom_id res chain seq x y z
N SER A 1 37.05 -18.49 19.88
CA SER A 1 36.50 -18.23 18.56
C SER A 1 34.98 -18.17 18.69
N GLY A 2 34.44 -16.96 18.94
CA GLY A 2 32.98 -16.79 19.04
C GLY A 2 32.38 -16.81 17.64
N VAL A 3 31.47 -17.75 17.38
CA VAL A 3 30.61 -17.70 16.19
C VAL A 3 29.80 -16.40 16.27
N PRO A 4 29.79 -15.53 15.26
CA PRO A 4 28.97 -14.34 15.29
C PRO A 4 27.51 -14.75 15.49
N SER A 5 26.87 -14.20 16.53
CA SER A 5 25.46 -14.48 16.81
C SER A 5 24.59 -13.89 15.69
N LEU A 6 24.06 -14.74 14.84
CA LEU A 6 23.11 -14.33 13.83
C LEU A 6 21.81 -13.88 14.53
N ARG A 7 21.35 -12.66 14.22
CA ARG A 7 20.04 -12.17 14.62
C ARG A 7 19.18 -11.99 13.38
N LEU A 8 17.98 -12.59 13.41
CA LEU A 8 17.00 -12.48 12.34
C LEU A 8 15.83 -11.64 12.83
N LEU A 9 15.47 -10.62 12.07
CA LEU A 9 14.24 -9.85 12.25
C LEU A 9 13.33 -10.11 11.05
N ALA A 10 12.08 -10.47 11.32
CA ALA A 10 11.09 -10.70 10.29
C ALA A 10 9.76 -10.02 10.68
N SER A 11 9.06 -9.47 9.70
CA SER A 11 7.70 -8.98 9.89
C SER A 11 6.71 -10.01 9.33
N VAL A 12 5.68 -10.30 10.13
CA VAL A 12 4.64 -11.27 9.77
C VAL A 12 3.28 -10.62 10.05
N ARG A 13 2.36 -10.73 9.11
CA ARG A 13 0.98 -10.29 9.35
C ARG A 13 0.30 -11.20 10.37
N GLY A 14 -0.59 -10.64 11.19
CA GLY A 14 -1.26 -11.34 12.26
C GLY A 14 -2.04 -12.60 11.82
N ASP A 15 -2.62 -12.57 10.61
CA ASP A 15 -3.32 -13.70 10.00
C ASP A 15 -2.40 -14.91 9.68
N PHE A 16 -1.07 -14.67 9.57
CA PHE A 16 -0.08 -15.74 9.36
C PHE A 16 0.62 -16.20 10.63
N LEU A 17 0.39 -15.54 11.77
CA LEU A 17 1.11 -15.86 13.01
C LEU A 17 0.89 -17.30 13.45
N THR A 18 -0.35 -17.79 13.37
CA THR A 18 -0.68 -19.19 13.69
C THR A 18 0.03 -20.17 12.77
N ARG A 19 0.15 -19.87 11.48
CA ARG A 19 0.88 -20.70 10.52
C ARG A 19 2.38 -20.71 10.81
N ALA A 20 2.96 -19.54 11.14
CA ALA A 20 4.36 -19.45 11.52
C ALA A 20 4.64 -20.24 12.82
N ALA A 21 3.76 -20.15 13.81
CA ALA A 21 3.88 -20.89 15.07
C ALA A 21 3.75 -22.42 14.89
N ALA A 22 3.03 -22.88 13.85
CA ALA A 22 2.91 -24.30 13.52
C ALA A 22 4.15 -24.92 12.86
N LEU A 23 5.14 -24.10 12.44
CA LEU A 23 6.37 -24.61 11.86
C LEU A 23 7.24 -25.26 12.93
N PRO A 24 7.62 -26.58 12.80
CA PRO A 24 8.27 -27.33 13.87
C PRO A 24 9.60 -26.72 14.35
N GLN A 25 10.36 -26.12 13.43
CA GLN A 25 11.66 -25.55 13.72
C GLN A 25 11.61 -24.08 14.15
N LEU A 26 10.55 -23.36 13.86
CA LEU A 26 10.40 -21.94 14.14
C LEU A 26 9.46 -21.67 15.32
N GLY A 27 8.39 -22.45 15.44
CA GLY A 27 7.35 -22.28 16.46
C GLY A 27 7.84 -22.07 17.89
N PRO A 28 8.80 -22.90 18.39
CA PRO A 28 9.33 -22.75 19.74
C PRO A 28 10.03 -21.41 20.00
N PHE A 29 10.54 -20.76 18.95
CA PHE A 29 11.26 -19.49 19.05
C PHE A 29 10.37 -18.26 18.86
N ILE A 30 9.16 -18.43 18.32
CA ILE A 30 8.23 -17.33 18.06
C ILE A 30 7.72 -16.73 19.37
N ASN A 31 7.22 -17.55 20.29
CA ASN A 31 6.57 -17.08 21.52
C ASN A 31 7.37 -16.01 22.30
N PRO A 32 8.66 -16.22 22.63
CA PRO A 32 9.45 -15.23 23.34
C PRO A 32 9.94 -14.07 22.45
N ALA A 33 9.78 -14.17 21.12
CA ALA A 33 10.35 -13.24 20.15
C ALA A 33 9.30 -12.37 19.43
N VAL A 34 7.99 -12.59 19.71
CA VAL A 34 6.92 -11.82 19.08
C VAL A 34 6.85 -10.41 19.66
N TYR A 35 6.92 -9.43 18.77
CA TYR A 35 6.57 -8.05 19.08
C TYR A 35 5.34 -7.66 18.25
N LEU A 36 4.25 -7.34 18.92
CA LEU A 36 3.02 -6.92 18.25
C LEU A 36 3.09 -5.41 17.97
N LEU A 37 3.06 -5.06 16.69
CA LEU A 37 2.97 -3.67 16.28
C LEU A 37 1.55 -3.16 16.53
N THR A 38 1.45 -2.11 17.33
CA THR A 38 0.19 -1.37 17.51
C THR A 38 -0.03 -0.39 16.37
N PRO A 39 -1.29 0.02 16.10
CA PRO A 39 -1.57 1.10 15.16
C PRO A 39 -0.77 2.36 15.51
N LEU A 40 -0.40 3.12 14.48
CA LEU A 40 0.28 4.40 14.69
C LEU A 40 -0.60 5.35 15.50
N THR A 41 0.00 6.00 16.50
CA THR A 41 -0.61 7.14 17.18
C THR A 41 -0.69 8.34 16.23
N ARG A 42 -1.45 9.38 16.58
CA ARG A 42 -1.50 10.63 15.82
C ARG A 42 -0.09 11.23 15.63
N ASP A 43 0.73 11.22 16.66
CA ASP A 43 2.12 11.71 16.62
C ASP A 43 3.00 10.82 15.73
N GLY A 44 2.88 9.51 15.85
CA GLY A 44 3.58 8.58 14.97
C GLY A 44 3.17 8.72 13.50
N MET A 45 1.89 9.02 13.23
CA MET A 45 1.40 9.31 11.89
C MET A 45 2.02 10.62 11.36
N ARG A 46 2.06 11.67 12.19
CA ARG A 46 2.71 12.94 11.85
C ARG A 46 4.18 12.73 11.51
N GLU A 47 4.90 11.99 12.33
CA GLU A 47 6.31 11.68 12.09
C GLU A 47 6.52 10.91 10.78
N ALA A 48 5.65 9.93 10.50
CA ALA A 48 5.70 9.16 9.27
C ALA A 48 5.41 10.01 8.01
N ILE A 49 4.61 11.08 8.13
CA ILE A 49 4.31 12.01 7.04
C ILE A 49 5.43 13.04 6.87
N VAL A 50 5.81 13.71 7.95
CA VAL A 50 6.71 14.86 7.90
C VAL A 50 8.18 14.45 7.86
N GLY A 51 8.55 13.37 8.56
CA GLY A 51 9.95 12.94 8.72
C GLY A 51 10.67 12.71 7.39
N PRO A 52 10.15 11.88 6.47
CA PRO A 52 10.80 11.63 5.18
C PRO A 52 10.96 12.89 4.33
N ALA A 53 9.98 13.79 4.33
CA ALA A 53 10.06 15.07 3.63
C ALA A 53 11.15 15.97 4.22
N ALA A 54 11.21 16.08 5.54
CA ALA A 54 12.21 16.87 6.24
C ALA A 54 13.65 16.38 5.98
N MET A 55 13.86 15.06 5.89
CA MET A 55 15.16 14.48 5.53
C MET A 55 15.64 14.93 4.13
N GLN A 56 14.73 15.29 3.24
CA GLN A 56 15.02 15.83 1.91
C GLN A 56 14.93 17.36 1.85
N SER A 57 14.89 18.03 3.02
CA SER A 57 14.72 19.49 3.14
C SER A 57 13.43 20.00 2.47
N VAL A 58 12.39 19.18 2.45
CA VAL A 58 11.05 19.51 1.98
C VAL A 58 10.12 19.63 3.19
N HIS A 59 9.22 20.58 3.17
CA HIS A 59 8.24 20.79 4.22
C HIS A 59 6.83 20.95 3.65
N PHE A 60 5.84 20.79 4.47
CA PHE A 60 4.44 21.03 4.11
C PHE A 60 4.11 22.52 4.32
N GLU A 61 3.26 23.07 3.47
CA GLU A 61 2.86 24.48 3.47
C GLU A 61 2.28 24.93 4.81
N SER A 62 1.53 24.06 5.48
CA SER A 62 0.88 24.35 6.74
C SER A 62 0.67 23.11 7.60
N GLU A 63 0.52 23.33 8.91
CA GLU A 63 0.11 22.29 9.85
C GLU A 63 -1.28 21.73 9.53
N GLY A 64 -2.20 22.56 9.04
CA GLY A 64 -3.53 22.12 8.62
C GLY A 64 -3.50 21.10 7.49
N LEU A 65 -2.56 21.21 6.55
CA LEU A 65 -2.35 20.24 5.48
C LEU A 65 -1.87 18.88 6.05
N VAL A 66 -0.97 18.91 7.02
CA VAL A 66 -0.49 17.70 7.71
C VAL A 66 -1.63 17.05 8.51
N ASP A 67 -2.43 17.84 9.22
CA ASP A 67 -3.57 17.33 9.96
C ASP A 67 -4.64 16.70 9.07
N GLU A 68 -4.89 17.26 7.89
CA GLU A 68 -5.77 16.66 6.88
C GLU A 68 -5.27 15.28 6.42
N LEU A 69 -3.97 15.17 6.15
CA LEU A 69 -3.36 13.90 5.75
C LEU A 69 -3.41 12.85 6.88
N ILE A 70 -3.18 13.27 8.13
CA ILE A 70 -3.31 12.41 9.31
C ILE A 70 -4.75 11.90 9.43
N GLN A 71 -5.74 12.78 9.34
CA GLN A 71 -7.15 12.42 9.46
C GLN A 71 -7.55 11.42 8.37
N ALA A 72 -7.18 11.69 7.14
CA ALA A 72 -7.44 10.79 6.02
C ALA A 72 -6.72 9.43 6.16
N GLY A 73 -5.55 9.39 6.79
CA GLY A 73 -4.84 8.15 7.12
C GLY A 73 -5.50 7.34 8.23
N VAL A 74 -6.14 8.00 9.20
CA VAL A 74 -6.90 7.37 10.29
C VAL A 74 -8.22 6.79 9.77
N GLU A 75 -8.96 7.53 8.95
CA GLU A 75 -10.24 7.11 8.38
C GLU A 75 -10.08 6.10 7.23
N GLY A 76 -8.97 6.21 6.50
CA GLY A 76 -8.64 5.35 5.38
C GLY A 76 -7.75 4.17 5.78
N SER A 77 -6.87 3.80 4.87
CA SER A 77 -5.85 2.78 5.12
C SER A 77 -4.45 3.38 4.99
N LEU A 78 -3.51 2.93 5.83
CA LEU A 78 -2.10 3.33 5.74
C LEU A 78 -1.50 3.13 4.33
N PRO A 79 -1.81 2.03 3.61
CA PRO A 79 -1.38 1.88 2.22
C PRO A 79 -1.90 2.98 1.29
N LEU A 80 -3.13 3.45 1.49
CA LEU A 80 -3.69 4.55 0.70
C LEU A 80 -2.99 5.88 1.02
N LEU A 81 -2.74 6.16 2.30
CA LEU A 81 -1.96 7.33 2.71
C LEU A 81 -0.56 7.29 2.12
N GLN A 82 0.15 6.17 2.23
CA GLN A 82 1.49 6.00 1.67
C GLN A 82 1.50 6.26 0.16
N PHE A 83 0.49 5.74 -0.55
CA PHE A 83 0.34 5.95 -1.97
C PHE A 83 0.12 7.44 -2.29
N ALA A 84 -0.80 8.11 -1.58
CA ALA A 84 -1.07 9.53 -1.78
C ALA A 84 0.14 10.42 -1.47
N LEU A 85 0.93 10.08 -0.45
CA LEU A 85 2.18 10.78 -0.15
C LEU A 85 3.22 10.63 -1.27
N ALA A 86 3.31 9.44 -1.90
CA ALA A 86 4.17 9.23 -3.06
C ALA A 86 3.69 10.06 -4.27
N GLU A 87 2.40 10.10 -4.55
CA GLU A 87 1.82 10.93 -5.61
C GLU A 87 2.03 12.43 -5.34
N LEU A 88 1.88 12.88 -4.10
CA LEU A 88 2.18 14.25 -3.68
C LEU A 88 3.64 14.61 -3.91
N TRP A 89 4.54 13.67 -3.59
CA TRP A 89 5.97 13.86 -3.80
C TRP A 89 6.30 14.08 -5.27
N GLU A 90 5.71 13.28 -6.16
CA GLU A 90 5.91 13.40 -7.61
C GLU A 90 5.19 14.62 -8.20
N ALA A 91 4.01 14.97 -7.68
CA ALA A 91 3.21 16.08 -8.17
C ALA A 91 3.76 17.46 -7.79
N ARG A 92 4.63 17.55 -6.75
CA ARG A 92 5.22 18.83 -6.35
C ARG A 92 6.04 19.42 -7.51
N GLN A 93 6.09 20.74 -7.59
CA GLN A 93 6.90 21.41 -8.60
C GLN A 93 8.37 20.99 -8.48
N THR A 94 8.99 20.66 -9.61
CA THR A 94 10.40 20.26 -9.65
C THR A 94 11.28 21.33 -9.00
N GLY A 95 12.05 20.91 -7.98
CA GLY A 95 12.90 21.82 -7.21
C GLY A 95 12.19 22.56 -6.07
N SER A 96 10.86 22.47 -5.94
CA SER A 96 10.14 23.02 -4.78
C SER A 96 10.54 22.29 -3.50
N LYS A 97 10.77 23.05 -2.46
CA LYS A 97 10.96 22.54 -1.09
C LYS A 97 9.69 22.58 -0.26
N VAL A 98 8.55 22.86 -0.89
CA VAL A 98 7.25 22.96 -0.21
C VAL A 98 6.25 22.06 -0.93
N ILE A 99 5.52 21.26 -0.16
CA ILE A 99 4.33 20.53 -0.59
C ILE A 99 3.13 21.39 -0.19
N THR A 100 2.29 21.74 -1.17
CA THR A 100 1.20 22.68 -0.99
C THR A 100 -0.17 22.01 -0.96
N ALA A 101 -1.18 22.71 -0.44
CA ALA A 101 -2.57 22.28 -0.55
C ALA A 101 -3.02 22.15 -2.02
N ALA A 102 -2.50 23.01 -2.91
CA ALA A 102 -2.75 22.91 -4.35
C ALA A 102 -2.19 21.60 -4.95
N ASP A 103 -1.07 21.08 -4.46
CA ASP A 103 -0.56 19.78 -4.88
C ASP A 103 -1.51 18.64 -4.46
N LEU A 104 -2.06 18.73 -3.23
CA LEU A 104 -3.05 17.75 -2.74
C LEU A 104 -4.34 17.78 -3.57
N GLU A 105 -4.84 18.97 -3.91
CA GLU A 105 -5.99 19.12 -4.82
C GLU A 105 -5.68 18.55 -6.22
N ARG A 106 -4.50 18.79 -6.73
CA ARG A 106 -4.09 18.29 -8.06
C ARG A 106 -4.12 16.77 -8.15
N ILE A 107 -3.75 16.07 -7.09
CA ILE A 107 -3.86 14.61 -7.03
C ILE A 107 -5.28 14.12 -6.68
N GLY A 108 -6.24 15.05 -6.47
CA GLY A 108 -7.64 14.72 -6.14
C GLY A 108 -7.84 14.24 -4.72
N ARG A 109 -7.03 14.73 -3.78
CA ARG A 109 -6.97 14.29 -2.38
C ARG A 109 -6.70 12.79 -2.27
N LEU A 110 -6.82 12.17 -1.09
CA LEU A 110 -6.48 10.74 -0.92
C LEU A 110 -7.33 9.78 -1.76
N PRO A 111 -8.68 9.90 -1.76
CA PRO A 111 -9.51 9.01 -2.58
C PRO A 111 -9.27 9.19 -4.09
N GLY A 112 -9.08 10.44 -4.52
CA GLY A 112 -8.83 10.76 -5.93
C GLY A 112 -7.46 10.29 -6.42
N ALA A 113 -6.44 10.27 -5.56
CA ALA A 113 -5.11 9.79 -5.88
C ALA A 113 -5.15 8.31 -6.33
N LEU A 114 -5.82 7.44 -5.55
CA LEU A 114 -5.98 6.03 -5.91
C LEU A 114 -6.80 5.85 -7.18
N ALA A 115 -7.92 6.57 -7.31
CA ALA A 115 -8.79 6.48 -8.48
C ALA A 115 -8.05 6.91 -9.77
N ARG A 116 -7.26 7.98 -9.70
CA ARG A 116 -6.43 8.46 -10.81
C ARG A 116 -5.34 7.47 -11.18
N HIS A 117 -4.62 6.94 -10.19
CA HIS A 117 -3.59 5.94 -10.43
C HIS A 117 -4.18 4.68 -11.07
N ALA A 118 -5.26 4.15 -10.53
CA ALA A 118 -5.96 3.02 -11.11
C ALA A 118 -6.41 3.33 -12.56
N GLY A 119 -6.96 4.53 -12.78
CA GLY A 119 -7.32 5.02 -14.10
C GLY A 119 -6.13 5.05 -15.07
N ASN A 120 -4.98 5.56 -14.64
CA ASN A 120 -3.76 5.61 -15.45
C ASN A 120 -3.23 4.22 -15.78
N VAL A 121 -3.16 3.32 -14.79
CA VAL A 121 -2.76 1.92 -15.01
C VAL A 121 -3.67 1.25 -16.04
N ILE A 122 -4.99 1.41 -15.89
CA ILE A 122 -5.97 0.81 -16.78
C ILE A 122 -5.93 1.46 -18.17
N ALA A 123 -5.78 2.78 -18.26
CA ALA A 123 -5.73 3.50 -19.54
C ALA A 123 -4.52 3.07 -20.39
N GLY A 124 -3.40 2.73 -19.75
CA GLY A 124 -2.20 2.21 -20.43
C GLY A 124 -2.34 0.80 -21.02
N LEU A 125 -3.45 0.08 -20.73
CA LEU A 125 -3.65 -1.29 -21.18
C LEU A 125 -4.38 -1.37 -22.54
N PRO A 126 -4.11 -2.41 -23.35
CA PRO A 126 -4.90 -2.72 -24.54
C PRO A 126 -6.40 -2.94 -24.21
N PRO A 127 -7.32 -2.71 -25.15
CA PRO A 127 -8.76 -2.83 -24.90
C PRO A 127 -9.20 -4.18 -24.34
N SER A 128 -8.63 -5.28 -24.82
CA SER A 128 -8.92 -6.64 -24.32
C SER A 128 -8.53 -6.79 -22.84
N GLN A 129 -7.38 -6.27 -22.45
CA GLN A 129 -6.92 -6.31 -21.07
C GLN A 129 -7.74 -5.40 -20.15
N ARG A 130 -8.24 -4.26 -20.63
CA ARG A 130 -9.14 -3.39 -19.83
C ARG A 130 -10.43 -4.10 -19.44
N ILE A 131 -11.00 -4.89 -20.36
CA ILE A 131 -12.19 -5.71 -20.09
C ILE A 131 -11.85 -6.78 -19.05
N ALA A 132 -10.70 -7.43 -19.19
CA ALA A 132 -10.22 -8.43 -18.24
C ALA A 132 -10.00 -7.83 -16.84
N VAL A 133 -9.35 -6.65 -16.73
CA VAL A 133 -9.17 -5.92 -15.45
C VAL A 133 -10.50 -5.71 -14.74
N ARG A 134 -11.51 -5.20 -15.45
CA ARG A 134 -12.82 -4.95 -14.83
C ARG A 134 -13.43 -6.23 -14.26
N ARG A 135 -13.35 -7.33 -15.00
CA ARG A 135 -13.86 -8.63 -14.55
C ARG A 135 -13.08 -9.17 -13.34
N LEU A 136 -11.75 -9.03 -13.35
CA LEU A 136 -10.89 -9.42 -12.24
C LEU A 136 -11.21 -8.63 -10.97
N LEU A 137 -11.30 -7.30 -11.05
CA LEU A 137 -11.59 -6.45 -9.91
C LEU A 137 -12.97 -6.75 -9.32
N MET A 138 -14.00 -6.98 -10.15
CA MET A 138 -15.33 -7.36 -9.66
C MET A 138 -15.34 -8.72 -8.93
N ARG A 139 -14.46 -9.66 -9.29
CA ARG A 139 -14.32 -10.94 -8.58
C ARG A 139 -13.55 -10.82 -7.26
N LEU A 140 -12.74 -9.78 -7.12
CA LEU A 140 -11.95 -9.50 -5.91
C LEU A 140 -12.69 -8.64 -4.88
N VAL A 141 -13.96 -8.32 -5.15
CA VAL A 141 -14.86 -7.66 -4.21
C VAL A 141 -15.98 -8.63 -3.84
N THR A 142 -16.24 -8.78 -2.54
CA THR A 142 -17.35 -9.60 -2.04
C THR A 142 -18.69 -8.85 -2.17
N ILE A 143 -19.80 -9.56 -1.96
CA ILE A 143 -21.15 -8.98 -1.93
C ILE A 143 -21.28 -7.92 -0.82
N GLU A 144 -20.45 -8.00 0.21
CA GLU A 144 -20.41 -7.07 1.36
C GLU A 144 -19.42 -5.91 1.14
N ASP A 145 -19.01 -5.64 -0.10
CA ASP A 145 -18.02 -4.63 -0.48
C ASP A 145 -16.67 -4.76 0.24
N THR A 146 -16.30 -5.99 0.62
CA THR A 146 -15.00 -6.29 1.22
C THR A 146 -14.06 -6.96 0.23
N ARG A 147 -12.77 -7.04 0.58
CA ARG A 147 -11.76 -7.66 -0.27
C ARG A 147 -11.91 -9.18 -0.29
N ALA A 148 -12.07 -9.76 -1.47
CA ALA A 148 -11.96 -11.19 -1.69
C ALA A 148 -10.49 -11.60 -1.93
N SER A 149 -10.16 -12.84 -1.55
CA SER A 149 -8.89 -13.49 -1.89
C SER A 149 -9.21 -14.77 -2.66
N LEU A 150 -8.72 -14.87 -3.89
CA LEU A 150 -8.99 -16.00 -4.77
C LEU A 150 -7.67 -16.62 -5.24
N PRO A 151 -7.63 -17.95 -5.48
CA PRO A 151 -6.48 -18.61 -6.08
C PRO A 151 -6.18 -18.03 -7.46
N LEU A 152 -4.89 -17.95 -7.82
CA LEU A 152 -4.43 -17.43 -9.10
C LEU A 152 -5.07 -18.17 -10.27
N GLU A 153 -5.07 -19.50 -10.21
CA GLU A 153 -5.63 -20.38 -11.25
C GLU A 153 -7.11 -20.09 -11.53
N GLU A 154 -7.85 -19.76 -10.48
CA GLU A 154 -9.27 -19.43 -10.57
C GLU A 154 -9.49 -18.05 -11.21
N LEU A 155 -8.63 -17.08 -10.90
CA LEU A 155 -8.70 -15.72 -11.46
C LEU A 155 -8.36 -15.72 -12.96
N VAL A 156 -7.28 -16.39 -13.33
CA VAL A 156 -6.73 -16.36 -14.71
C VAL A 156 -7.47 -17.33 -15.62
N SER A 157 -7.82 -18.53 -15.12
CA SER A 157 -8.55 -19.58 -15.88
C SER A 157 -7.96 -19.88 -17.27
N GLY A 158 -6.63 -19.76 -17.42
CA GLY A 158 -5.93 -20.00 -18.68
C GLY A 158 -6.16 -18.95 -19.78
N ASP A 159 -6.72 -17.78 -19.45
CA ASP A 159 -6.93 -16.67 -20.39
C ASP A 159 -5.71 -15.73 -20.37
N PRO A 160 -4.91 -15.65 -21.46
CA PRO A 160 -3.71 -14.81 -21.50
C PRO A 160 -4.01 -13.32 -21.29
N ALA A 161 -5.20 -12.83 -21.67
CA ALA A 161 -5.57 -11.45 -21.46
C ALA A 161 -5.82 -11.16 -19.97
N ARG A 162 -6.37 -12.14 -19.23
CA ARG A 162 -6.53 -12.02 -17.75
C ARG A 162 -5.20 -12.10 -17.03
N GLU A 163 -4.30 -12.97 -17.49
CA GLU A 163 -2.97 -13.10 -16.93
C GLU A 163 -2.20 -11.77 -17.07
N ALA A 164 -2.10 -11.22 -18.26
CA ALA A 164 -1.47 -9.94 -18.52
C ALA A 164 -2.14 -8.76 -17.76
N ALA A 165 -3.48 -8.80 -17.65
CA ALA A 165 -4.23 -7.81 -16.87
C ALA A 165 -3.91 -7.91 -15.37
N LEU A 166 -3.84 -9.11 -14.81
CA LEU A 166 -3.48 -9.34 -13.41
C LEU A 166 -2.05 -8.90 -13.11
N GLU A 167 -1.09 -9.23 -13.99
CA GLU A 167 0.29 -8.75 -13.86
C GLU A 167 0.36 -7.21 -13.85
N ALA A 168 -0.40 -6.55 -14.70
CA ALA A 168 -0.45 -5.09 -14.74
C ALA A 168 -1.04 -4.51 -13.44
N LEU A 169 -2.09 -5.12 -12.89
CA LEU A 169 -2.68 -4.71 -11.61
C LEU A 169 -1.72 -4.91 -10.44
N VAL A 170 -0.97 -6.01 -10.41
CA VAL A 170 0.06 -6.29 -9.40
C VAL A 170 1.23 -5.31 -9.54
N ARG A 171 1.72 -5.09 -10.75
CA ARG A 171 2.79 -4.11 -11.03
C ARG A 171 2.35 -2.69 -10.66
N GLY A 172 1.09 -2.34 -10.93
CA GLY A 172 0.47 -1.09 -10.52
C GLY A 172 0.13 -1.02 -9.03
N ARG A 173 0.44 -2.05 -8.23
CA ARG A 173 0.11 -2.12 -6.78
C ARG A 173 -1.38 -1.95 -6.45
N LEU A 174 -2.26 -2.22 -7.39
CA LEU A 174 -3.72 -2.21 -7.21
C LEU A 174 -4.23 -3.52 -6.61
N VAL A 175 -3.50 -4.61 -6.84
CA VAL A 175 -3.77 -5.95 -6.32
C VAL A 175 -2.47 -6.51 -5.73
N VAL A 176 -2.59 -7.32 -4.69
CA VAL A 176 -1.47 -8.02 -4.06
C VAL A 176 -1.58 -9.51 -4.37
N ALA A 177 -0.56 -10.07 -5.02
CA ALA A 177 -0.36 -11.52 -5.13
C ALA A 177 0.31 -12.03 -3.83
N ARG A 178 -0.15 -13.19 -3.35
CA ARG A 178 0.37 -13.85 -2.14
C ARG A 178 0.72 -15.30 -2.46
#